data_0105eb78717c6b5fc491dfdf45427bc3
#
_entry.id   0105eb78717c6b5fc491dfdf45427bc3
#
_cell.length_a   1.000
_cell.length_b   1.000
_cell.length_c   1.000
_cell.angle_alpha   90.00
_cell.angle_beta   90.00
_cell.angle_gamma   90.00
#
_symmetry.space_group_name_H-M   'P 1'
#
loop_
_entity.id
_entity.type
_entity.pdbx_description
1 polymer ?
#
loop_
_entity_poly.entity_id
_entity_poly.type
_entity_poly.pdbx_seq_one_letter_code
_entity_poly.pdbx_strand_id
1 'polypeptide(L)'
;MKYTRFIKSSFWIAILACTSNLFIACEDDITISSENKSFGNIEGNFGYVKSAAGAKALTSITINGDKHGTGHLYFELNKAANKDITVTFKIDESVLKVYNQANGTNYPMYPTDKLSLENEGVTTISAGKQKSSSIELDIQSGGTIGTTYAVAVSATASDGIETSSNNQSYIYLVTPQAALPNTEKGTVKTICYIEVNNENILNTGEYTMENSGKPFFDIVNVFAA
;
A
#
# COMPACT_ATOMS: atom_id res chain seq x y z
N MET A 1 -10.08 46.00 57.01
CA MET A 1 -10.49 45.90 55.61
C MET A 1 -9.29 46.07 54.62
N LYS A 2 -8.07 45.61 54.94
CA LYS A 2 -6.88 45.73 54.12
C LYS A 2 -6.26 44.34 53.66
N TYR A 3 -6.68 43.25 54.29
CA TYR A 3 -6.13 41.94 54.07
C TYR A 3 -6.72 41.23 52.81
N THR A 4 -7.93 41.55 52.43
CA THR A 4 -8.63 40.88 51.30
C THR A 4 -8.14 41.30 49.93
N ARG A 5 -7.45 42.43 49.80
CA ARG A 5 -6.88 42.87 48.51
C ARG A 5 -5.55 42.18 48.21
N PHE A 6 -4.75 41.86 49.22
CA PHE A 6 -3.47 41.17 49.01
C PHE A 6 -3.66 39.71 48.58
N ILE A 7 -4.64 39.03 49.14
CA ILE A 7 -4.91 37.62 48.81
C ILE A 7 -5.39 37.47 47.35
N LYS A 8 -6.22 38.43 46.87
CA LYS A 8 -6.67 38.41 45.47
C LYS A 8 -5.54 38.66 44.48
N SER A 9 -4.61 39.58 44.80
CA SER A 9 -3.45 39.86 43.96
C SER A 9 -2.48 38.71 43.92
N SER A 10 -2.20 38.03 45.04
CA SER A 10 -1.31 36.87 45.09
C SER A 10 -1.88 35.66 44.37
N PHE A 11 -3.22 35.50 44.36
CA PHE A 11 -3.87 34.41 43.63
C PHE A 11 -3.78 34.59 42.11
N TRP A 12 -3.92 35.83 41.61
CA TRP A 12 -3.76 36.13 40.21
C TRP A 12 -2.31 35.96 39.69
N ILE A 13 -1.32 36.32 40.53
CA ILE A 13 0.09 36.13 40.24
C ILE A 13 0.44 34.64 40.20
N ALA A 14 -0.12 33.81 41.09
CA ALA A 14 0.07 32.37 41.09
C ALA A 14 -0.56 31.70 39.84
N ILE A 15 -1.74 32.15 39.39
CA ILE A 15 -2.37 31.63 38.16
C ILE A 15 -1.55 32.04 36.93
N LEU A 16 -1.02 33.27 36.88
CA LEU A 16 -0.19 33.70 35.74
C LEU A 16 1.14 32.96 35.70
N ALA A 17 1.74 32.62 36.83
CA ALA A 17 2.95 31.81 36.90
C ALA A 17 2.72 30.34 36.54
N CYS A 18 1.53 29.78 36.79
CA CYS A 18 1.18 28.43 36.36
C CYS A 18 0.87 28.33 34.85
N THR A 19 0.32 29.40 34.25
CA THR A 19 0.02 29.39 32.80
C THR A 19 1.26 29.57 31.92
N SER A 20 2.30 30.24 32.45
CA SER A 20 3.57 30.39 31.71
C SER A 20 4.39 29.10 31.59
N ASN A 21 4.15 28.12 32.48
CA ASN A 21 4.81 26.81 32.39
C ASN A 21 4.10 25.81 31.45
N LEU A 22 2.92 26.14 30.91
CA LEU A 22 2.21 25.29 29.96
C LEU A 22 2.68 25.47 28.49
N PHE A 23 3.53 26.45 28.23
CA PHE A 23 4.08 26.71 26.89
C PHE A 23 5.53 26.28 26.71
N ILE A 24 6.13 25.59 27.71
CA ILE A 24 7.50 25.04 27.60
C ILE A 24 7.43 23.51 27.35
N ALA A 25 6.34 23.03 26.79
CA ALA A 25 6.29 21.65 26.32
C ALA A 25 6.38 21.67 24.78
N CYS A 26 7.49 21.11 24.29
CA CYS A 26 7.83 20.86 22.89
C CYS A 26 8.58 21.97 22.17
N GLU A 27 9.73 22.36 22.68
CA GLU A 27 10.91 22.58 21.86
C GLU A 27 11.94 21.49 22.22
N ASP A 28 11.61 20.25 21.95
CA ASP A 28 12.66 19.34 21.58
C ASP A 28 13.10 19.79 20.19
N ASP A 29 14.11 20.63 20.17
CA ASP A 29 14.99 20.73 19.02
C ASP A 29 15.35 19.31 18.63
N ILE A 30 14.73 18.84 17.56
CA ILE A 30 15.27 17.70 16.84
C ILE A 30 16.57 18.22 16.25
N THR A 31 17.60 18.34 17.08
CA THR A 31 18.95 18.46 16.64
C THR A 31 19.22 17.14 15.92
N ILE A 32 19.02 17.15 14.60
CA ILE A 32 19.65 16.18 13.73
C ILE A 32 21.14 16.46 13.94
N SER A 33 21.72 15.78 14.92
CA SER A 33 23.13 15.91 15.20
C SER A 33 23.84 15.51 13.90
N SER A 34 24.62 16.44 13.37
CA SER A 34 25.47 16.19 12.18
C SER A 34 26.52 15.08 12.47
N GLU A 35 26.55 14.54 13.66
CA GLU A 35 27.41 13.42 14.08
C GLU A 35 26.79 12.03 13.81
N ASN A 36 25.51 11.93 13.48
CA ASN A 36 24.96 10.68 12.97
C ASN A 36 25.36 10.47 11.50
N LYS A 37 26.66 10.40 11.27
CA LYS A 37 27.27 9.91 10.01
C LYS A 37 26.93 8.45 9.71
N SER A 38 26.19 7.77 10.59
CA SER A 38 25.79 6.37 10.42
C SER A 38 24.56 6.17 9.53
N PHE A 39 23.81 7.21 9.18
CA PHE A 39 22.75 7.09 8.18
C PHE A 39 23.25 7.03 6.73
N GLY A 40 24.53 7.24 6.49
CA GLY A 40 25.12 7.27 5.15
C GLY A 40 25.69 5.96 4.62
N ASN A 41 25.97 5.00 5.48
CA ASN A 41 26.52 3.71 5.08
C ASN A 41 25.67 2.58 5.63
N ILE A 42 24.58 2.29 4.93
CA ILE A 42 23.95 0.97 5.08
C ILE A 42 24.94 -0.02 4.45
N GLU A 43 25.80 -0.62 5.30
CA GLU A 43 26.67 -1.69 4.86
C GLU A 43 25.80 -2.91 4.59
N GLY A 44 25.93 -3.50 3.41
CA GLY A 44 25.18 -4.67 2.97
C GLY A 44 24.33 -4.43 1.72
N ASN A 45 23.92 -5.52 1.11
CA ASN A 45 22.97 -5.55 0.02
C ASN A 45 21.62 -6.03 0.57
N PHE A 46 20.65 -5.14 0.59
CA PHE A 46 19.32 -5.46 1.05
C PHE A 46 18.32 -5.30 -0.09
N GLY A 47 17.29 -6.13 -0.04
CA GLY A 47 16.17 -6.04 -0.94
C GLY A 47 14.83 -5.94 -0.23
N TYR A 48 13.82 -5.48 -0.96
CA TYR A 48 12.47 -5.21 -0.47
C TYR A 48 11.45 -5.78 -1.43
N VAL A 49 10.45 -6.46 -0.89
CA VAL A 49 9.25 -6.83 -1.66
C VAL A 49 8.32 -5.64 -1.71
N LYS A 50 7.93 -5.26 -2.91
CA LYS A 50 7.02 -4.12 -3.15
C LYS A 50 5.93 -4.50 -4.14
N SER A 51 4.82 -3.78 -4.07
CA SER A 51 3.73 -3.89 -5.04
C SER A 51 3.62 -2.63 -5.89
N ALA A 52 3.21 -2.79 -7.13
CA ALA A 52 2.90 -1.68 -8.02
C ALA A 52 1.75 -0.79 -7.53
N ALA A 53 0.90 -1.30 -6.62
CA ALA A 53 -0.16 -0.54 -5.97
C ALA A 53 0.34 0.53 -4.96
N GLY A 54 1.65 0.69 -4.79
CA GLY A 54 2.27 1.71 -3.96
C GLY A 54 3.14 1.18 -2.83
N ALA A 55 3.60 2.07 -1.94
CA ALA A 55 4.59 1.79 -0.89
C ALA A 55 4.03 1.04 0.34
N LYS A 56 2.77 0.65 0.36
CA LYS A 56 2.14 -0.06 1.49
C LYS A 56 2.51 -1.55 1.44
N ALA A 57 2.68 -2.15 2.60
CA ALA A 57 2.94 -3.59 2.73
C ALA A 57 1.66 -4.45 2.57
N LEU A 58 0.54 -3.83 2.27
CA LEU A 58 -0.77 -4.48 2.20
C LEU A 58 -1.66 -3.81 1.15
N THR A 59 -2.36 -4.63 0.36
CA THR A 59 -3.39 -4.19 -0.60
C THR A 59 -4.64 -5.06 -0.47
N SER A 60 -5.82 -4.45 -0.57
CA SER A 60 -7.09 -5.18 -0.59
C SER A 60 -7.56 -5.41 -2.03
N ILE A 61 -8.03 -6.63 -2.29
CA ILE A 61 -8.56 -7.07 -3.59
C ILE A 61 -9.96 -7.65 -3.34
N THR A 62 -10.93 -7.17 -4.09
CA THR A 62 -12.29 -7.73 -4.09
C THR A 62 -12.50 -8.54 -5.35
N ILE A 63 -12.98 -9.78 -5.21
CA ILE A 63 -13.28 -10.68 -6.33
C ILE A 63 -14.79 -10.84 -6.42
N ASN A 64 -15.38 -10.36 -7.51
CA ASN A 64 -16.82 -10.41 -7.73
C ASN A 64 -17.21 -11.60 -8.62
N GLY A 65 -17.98 -12.53 -8.07
CA GLY A 65 -18.45 -13.72 -8.78
C GLY A 65 -17.30 -14.64 -9.18
N ASP A 66 -17.20 -14.93 -10.47
CA ASP A 66 -16.18 -15.77 -11.10
C ASP A 66 -14.99 -14.99 -11.68
N LYS A 67 -14.91 -13.68 -11.44
CA LYS A 67 -13.78 -12.87 -11.88
C LYS A 67 -12.49 -13.24 -11.15
N HIS A 68 -11.36 -12.85 -11.73
CA HIS A 68 -10.05 -12.95 -11.12
C HIS A 68 -9.67 -11.64 -10.43
N GLY A 69 -8.86 -11.75 -9.39
CA GLY A 69 -8.11 -10.65 -8.81
C GLY A 69 -6.66 -10.73 -9.26
N THR A 70 -6.00 -9.59 -9.40
CA THR A 70 -4.58 -9.55 -9.75
C THR A 70 -3.79 -8.69 -8.78
N GLY A 71 -2.58 -9.12 -8.48
CA GLY A 71 -1.57 -8.37 -7.75
C GLY A 71 -0.29 -8.30 -8.54
N HIS A 72 0.45 -7.19 -8.45
CA HIS A 72 1.74 -7.04 -9.12
C HIS A 72 2.82 -6.76 -8.11
N LEU A 73 3.87 -7.58 -8.11
CA LEU A 73 4.98 -7.54 -7.17
C LEU A 73 6.29 -7.32 -7.91
N TYR A 74 7.22 -6.62 -7.29
CA TYR A 74 8.60 -6.51 -7.72
C TYR A 74 9.54 -6.50 -6.53
N PHE A 75 10.80 -6.77 -6.78
CA PHE A 75 11.84 -6.71 -5.78
C PHE A 75 12.76 -5.51 -6.06
N GLU A 76 13.05 -4.73 -5.04
CA GLU A 76 13.89 -3.54 -5.16
C GLU A 76 15.08 -3.62 -4.23
N LEU A 77 16.27 -3.37 -4.75
CA LEU A 77 17.52 -3.32 -4.00
C LEU A 77 17.77 -1.91 -3.45
N ASN A 78 18.48 -1.83 -2.34
CA ASN A 78 18.94 -0.55 -1.78
C ASN A 78 20.00 0.14 -2.66
N LYS A 79 20.68 -0.59 -3.55
CA LYS A 79 21.66 -0.09 -4.52
C LYS A 79 21.62 -0.90 -5.80
N ALA A 80 22.14 -0.33 -6.90
CA ALA A 80 22.17 -1.01 -8.20
C ALA A 80 22.95 -2.34 -8.12
N ALA A 81 22.40 -3.36 -8.78
CA ALA A 81 23.07 -4.67 -8.89
C ALA A 81 24.36 -4.56 -9.71
N ASN A 82 25.42 -5.19 -9.26
CA ASN A 82 26.67 -5.25 -10.01
C ASN A 82 26.72 -6.37 -11.07
N LYS A 83 25.78 -7.31 -11.00
CA LYS A 83 25.53 -8.43 -11.91
C LYS A 83 24.04 -8.77 -11.89
N ASP A 84 23.62 -9.67 -12.75
CA ASP A 84 22.24 -10.16 -12.77
C ASP A 84 21.93 -10.91 -11.45
N ILE A 85 20.79 -10.58 -10.85
CA ILE A 85 20.30 -11.16 -9.60
C ILE A 85 18.99 -11.86 -9.88
N THR A 86 18.94 -13.15 -9.63
CA THR A 86 17.68 -13.92 -9.68
C THR A 86 16.88 -13.69 -8.40
N VAL A 87 15.59 -13.37 -8.55
CA VAL A 87 14.64 -13.22 -7.47
C VAL A 87 13.53 -14.25 -7.63
N THR A 88 13.20 -14.94 -6.56
CA THR A 88 12.12 -15.94 -6.52
C THR A 88 11.09 -15.52 -5.49
N PHE A 89 9.88 -15.24 -5.96
CA PHE A 89 8.70 -15.02 -5.13
C PHE A 89 8.00 -16.34 -4.84
N LYS A 90 7.42 -16.45 -3.65
CA LYS A 90 6.60 -17.61 -3.28
C LYS A 90 5.42 -17.20 -2.43
N ILE A 91 4.32 -17.93 -2.54
CA ILE A 91 3.18 -17.85 -1.64
C ILE A 91 3.60 -18.53 -0.34
N ASP A 92 3.51 -17.83 0.80
CA ASP A 92 4.14 -18.27 2.06
C ASP A 92 3.19 -18.17 3.25
N GLU A 93 2.56 -19.28 3.60
CA GLU A 93 1.65 -19.35 4.75
C GLU A 93 2.35 -19.05 6.09
N SER A 94 3.64 -19.33 6.20
CA SER A 94 4.39 -19.06 7.44
C SER A 94 4.48 -17.56 7.72
N VAL A 95 4.62 -16.77 6.67
CA VAL A 95 4.59 -15.29 6.73
C VAL A 95 3.22 -14.80 7.18
N LEU A 96 2.14 -15.40 6.69
CA LEU A 96 0.80 -15.03 7.12
C LEU A 96 0.59 -15.29 8.61
N LYS A 97 1.10 -16.39 9.15
CA LYS A 97 1.04 -16.69 10.59
C LYS A 97 1.74 -15.61 11.42
N VAL A 98 2.94 -15.22 11.00
CA VAL A 98 3.69 -14.13 11.65
C VAL A 98 2.96 -12.80 11.56
N TYR A 99 2.42 -12.48 10.39
CA TYR A 99 1.63 -11.27 10.18
C TYR A 99 0.40 -11.22 11.10
N ASN A 100 -0.39 -12.29 11.15
CA ASN A 100 -1.56 -12.37 12.01
C ASN A 100 -1.20 -12.17 13.48
N GLN A 101 -0.14 -12.82 13.94
CA GLN A 101 0.33 -12.69 15.31
C GLN A 101 0.78 -11.26 15.64
N ALA A 102 1.55 -10.64 14.76
CA ALA A 102 2.08 -9.29 14.97
C ALA A 102 0.98 -8.21 14.96
N ASN A 103 -0.10 -8.42 14.21
CA ASN A 103 -1.18 -7.44 14.04
C ASN A 103 -2.45 -7.77 14.86
N GLY A 104 -2.45 -8.86 15.63
CA GLY A 104 -3.64 -9.30 16.37
C GLY A 104 -4.81 -9.67 15.46
N THR A 105 -4.53 -10.12 14.23
CA THR A 105 -5.51 -10.53 13.24
C THR A 105 -5.57 -12.06 13.12
N ASN A 106 -6.60 -12.57 12.45
CA ASN A 106 -6.74 -14.02 12.20
C ASN A 106 -7.29 -14.25 10.79
N TYR A 107 -6.65 -13.65 9.78
CA TYR A 107 -7.04 -13.89 8.39
C TYR A 107 -6.70 -15.33 8.00
N PRO A 108 -7.66 -16.10 7.47
CA PRO A 108 -7.36 -17.39 6.88
C PRO A 108 -6.57 -17.21 5.57
N MET A 109 -5.73 -18.19 5.23
CA MET A 109 -5.08 -18.24 3.93
C MET A 109 -6.11 -18.43 2.82
N TYR A 110 -5.99 -17.71 1.72
CA TYR A 110 -6.79 -17.97 0.52
C TYR A 110 -6.48 -19.37 -0.04
N PRO A 111 -7.45 -20.08 -0.64
CA PRO A 111 -7.20 -21.41 -1.21
C PRO A 111 -6.02 -21.40 -2.18
N THR A 112 -4.97 -22.16 -1.86
CA THR A 112 -3.69 -22.09 -2.59
C THR A 112 -3.76 -22.65 -4.00
N ASP A 113 -4.71 -23.56 -4.27
CA ASP A 113 -5.03 -24.09 -5.60
C ASP A 113 -5.65 -23.05 -6.54
N LYS A 114 -6.03 -21.89 -6.00
CA LYS A 114 -6.60 -20.74 -6.71
C LYS A 114 -5.59 -19.61 -6.92
N LEU A 115 -4.34 -19.83 -6.58
CA LEU A 115 -3.28 -18.83 -6.65
C LEU A 115 -2.18 -19.28 -7.61
N SER A 116 -1.74 -18.38 -8.47
CA SER A 116 -0.57 -18.63 -9.31
C SER A 116 0.30 -17.37 -9.42
N LEU A 117 1.60 -17.58 -9.53
CA LEU A 117 2.57 -16.53 -9.80
C LEU A 117 3.07 -16.68 -11.24
N GLU A 118 3.11 -15.58 -11.96
CA GLU A 118 3.70 -15.51 -13.27
C GLU A 118 5.14 -16.06 -13.27
N ASN A 119 5.55 -16.79 -14.29
CA ASN A 119 6.87 -17.40 -14.43
C ASN A 119 7.30 -18.20 -13.18
N GLU A 120 6.36 -18.89 -12.52
CA GLU A 120 6.61 -19.63 -11.29
C GLU A 120 7.22 -18.76 -10.17
N GLY A 121 6.97 -17.44 -10.22
CA GLY A 121 7.49 -16.46 -9.28
C GLY A 121 8.93 -16.02 -9.55
N VAL A 122 9.56 -16.43 -10.65
CA VAL A 122 10.96 -16.11 -10.93
C VAL A 122 11.08 -14.86 -11.81
N THR A 123 11.94 -13.95 -11.40
CA THR A 123 12.28 -12.72 -12.14
C THR A 123 13.76 -12.37 -11.95
N THR A 124 14.24 -11.39 -12.68
CA THR A 124 15.66 -10.97 -12.65
C THR A 124 15.78 -9.47 -12.48
N ILE A 125 16.76 -9.05 -11.68
CA ILE A 125 17.28 -7.69 -11.64
C ILE A 125 18.54 -7.68 -12.49
N SER A 126 18.52 -7.01 -13.63
CA SER A 126 19.69 -6.93 -14.50
C SER A 126 20.80 -6.08 -13.88
N ALA A 127 22.03 -6.38 -14.24
CA ALA A 127 23.19 -5.57 -13.84
C ALA A 127 22.97 -4.08 -14.12
N GLY A 128 23.32 -3.24 -13.17
CA GLY A 128 23.11 -1.79 -13.21
C GLY A 128 21.70 -1.32 -12.85
N LYS A 129 20.75 -2.25 -12.60
CA LYS A 129 19.38 -1.91 -12.16
C LYS A 129 19.22 -2.14 -10.66
N GLN A 130 18.19 -1.50 -10.09
CA GLN A 130 17.78 -1.68 -8.70
C GLN A 130 16.47 -2.48 -8.57
N LYS A 131 15.68 -2.60 -9.65
CA LYS A 131 14.35 -3.21 -9.62
C LYS A 131 14.28 -4.39 -10.56
N SER A 132 13.58 -5.43 -10.13
CA SER A 132 13.19 -6.53 -11.00
C SER A 132 12.06 -6.11 -11.94
N SER A 133 11.82 -6.91 -12.97
CA SER A 133 10.52 -6.91 -13.64
C SER A 133 9.42 -7.26 -12.64
N SER A 134 8.22 -6.77 -12.89
CA SER A 134 7.05 -7.12 -12.09
C SER A 134 6.65 -8.56 -12.35
N ILE A 135 6.16 -9.23 -11.32
CA ILE A 135 5.52 -10.56 -11.36
C ILE A 135 4.05 -10.37 -11.05
N GLU A 136 3.19 -10.95 -11.87
CA GLU A 136 1.76 -11.00 -11.58
C GLU A 136 1.44 -12.15 -10.62
N LEU A 137 0.61 -11.86 -9.62
CA LEU A 137 -0.11 -12.83 -8.81
C LEU A 137 -1.54 -12.90 -9.34
N ASP A 138 -1.92 -14.02 -9.96
CA ASP A 138 -3.30 -14.29 -10.35
C ASP A 138 -4.04 -14.97 -9.19
N ILE A 139 -5.23 -14.46 -8.89
CA ILE A 139 -6.09 -14.94 -7.81
C ILE A 139 -7.43 -15.32 -8.44
N GLN A 140 -7.63 -16.60 -8.69
CA GLN A 140 -8.88 -17.11 -9.23
C GLN A 140 -10.00 -17.00 -8.21
N SER A 141 -11.23 -16.97 -8.68
CA SER A 141 -12.40 -16.99 -7.80
C SER A 141 -12.42 -18.24 -6.92
N GLY A 142 -12.78 -18.03 -5.65
CA GLY A 142 -12.81 -19.10 -4.64
C GLY A 142 -13.06 -18.55 -3.25
N GLY A 143 -13.03 -19.44 -2.26
CA GLY A 143 -13.28 -19.07 -0.89
C GLY A 143 -14.78 -18.81 -0.59
N THR A 144 -15.08 -18.42 0.63
CA THR A 144 -16.44 -18.11 1.11
C THR A 144 -16.75 -16.64 0.88
N ILE A 145 -17.86 -16.34 0.23
CA ILE A 145 -18.34 -14.98 0.00
C ILE A 145 -18.43 -14.21 1.32
N GLY A 146 -17.92 -12.99 1.32
CA GLY A 146 -17.91 -12.09 2.47
C GLY A 146 -16.79 -12.35 3.49
N THR A 147 -16.03 -13.44 3.35
CA THR A 147 -14.87 -13.70 4.21
C THR A 147 -13.64 -13.02 3.65
N THR A 148 -12.93 -12.27 4.46
CA THR A 148 -11.63 -11.71 4.07
C THR A 148 -10.53 -12.73 4.36
N TYR A 149 -9.85 -13.14 3.33
CA TYR A 149 -8.65 -13.98 3.34
C TYR A 149 -7.40 -13.14 3.19
N ALA A 150 -6.25 -13.75 3.45
CA ALA A 150 -4.97 -13.13 3.10
C ALA A 150 -4.14 -14.06 2.19
N VAL A 151 -3.38 -13.43 1.29
CA VAL A 151 -2.33 -14.07 0.50
C VAL A 151 -1.02 -13.38 0.87
N ALA A 152 -0.12 -14.11 1.51
CA ALA A 152 1.20 -13.62 1.83
C ALA A 152 2.20 -14.10 0.77
N VAL A 153 2.99 -13.18 0.24
CA VAL A 153 4.04 -13.46 -0.74
C VAL A 153 5.37 -12.99 -0.18
N SER A 154 6.33 -13.89 -0.06
CA SER A 154 7.71 -13.60 0.29
C SER A 154 8.62 -13.68 -0.95
N ALA A 155 9.84 -13.15 -0.85
CA ALA A 155 10.84 -13.28 -1.89
C ALA A 155 12.21 -13.60 -1.32
N THR A 156 12.98 -14.32 -2.12
CA THR A 156 14.42 -14.57 -1.91
C THR A 156 15.19 -14.11 -3.13
N ALA A 157 16.40 -13.60 -2.92
CA ALA A 157 17.29 -13.19 -3.99
C ALA A 157 18.61 -13.99 -3.94
N SER A 158 19.22 -14.18 -5.11
CA SER A 158 20.53 -14.83 -5.21
C SER A 158 21.64 -13.95 -4.59
N ASP A 159 22.86 -14.50 -4.52
CA ASP A 159 24.08 -13.79 -4.16
C ASP A 159 24.16 -13.21 -2.75
N GLY A 160 23.49 -13.87 -1.80
CA GLY A 160 23.54 -13.46 -0.40
C GLY A 160 22.88 -12.12 -0.12
N ILE A 161 21.98 -11.67 -1.01
CA ILE A 161 21.18 -10.48 -0.76
C ILE A 161 20.15 -10.80 0.32
N GLU A 162 20.23 -10.09 1.42
CA GLU A 162 19.27 -10.23 2.49
C GLU A 162 17.99 -9.46 2.18
N THR A 163 16.84 -10.04 2.52
CA THR A 163 15.59 -9.33 2.47
C THR A 163 15.41 -8.54 3.76
N SER A 164 15.12 -7.26 3.66
CA SER A 164 14.91 -6.39 4.82
C SER A 164 13.81 -6.94 5.72
N SER A 165 14.10 -7.06 7.02
CA SER A 165 13.15 -7.60 8.02
C SER A 165 11.77 -6.94 8.01
N ASN A 166 11.70 -5.67 7.65
CA ASN A 166 10.46 -4.90 7.62
C ASN A 166 9.66 -5.06 6.32
N ASN A 167 10.27 -5.57 5.24
CA ASN A 167 9.65 -5.70 3.91
C ASN A 167 10.04 -7.03 3.24
N GLN A 168 10.05 -8.11 4.02
CA GLN A 168 10.34 -9.47 3.53
C GLN A 168 9.22 -10.03 2.68
N SER A 169 8.02 -9.46 2.81
CA SER A 169 6.82 -10.00 2.24
C SER A 169 5.80 -8.92 1.95
N TYR A 170 4.83 -9.27 1.15
CA TYR A 170 3.67 -8.45 0.85
C TYR A 170 2.39 -9.22 1.12
N ILE A 171 1.36 -8.54 1.64
CA ILE A 171 0.09 -9.14 1.98
C ILE A 171 -1.00 -8.57 1.07
N TYR A 172 -1.76 -9.46 0.44
CA TYR A 172 -3.00 -9.12 -0.22
C TYR A 172 -4.17 -9.62 0.64
N LEU A 173 -5.10 -8.74 0.98
CA LEU A 173 -6.37 -9.10 1.60
C LEU A 173 -7.39 -9.32 0.49
N VAL A 174 -7.90 -10.54 0.38
CA VAL A 174 -8.80 -10.97 -0.69
C VAL A 174 -10.18 -11.23 -0.12
N THR A 175 -11.18 -10.53 -0.65
CA THR A 175 -12.57 -10.70 -0.22
C THR A 175 -13.43 -11.13 -1.40
N PRO A 176 -13.81 -12.42 -1.49
CA PRO A 176 -14.79 -12.89 -2.46
C PRO A 176 -16.16 -12.25 -2.19
N GLN A 177 -16.82 -11.81 -3.23
CA GLN A 177 -18.18 -11.27 -3.19
C GLN A 177 -19.07 -11.95 -4.22
N ALA A 178 -20.37 -11.85 -4.04
CA ALA A 178 -21.32 -12.31 -5.05
C ALA A 178 -21.09 -11.58 -6.38
N ALA A 179 -21.40 -12.26 -7.47
CA ALA A 179 -21.42 -11.58 -8.77
C ALA A 179 -22.34 -10.37 -8.70
N LEU A 180 -21.80 -9.25 -9.14
CA LEU A 180 -22.63 -8.05 -9.27
C LEU A 180 -23.67 -8.30 -10.37
N PRO A 181 -24.90 -7.83 -10.21
CA PRO A 181 -25.91 -7.99 -11.25
C PRO A 181 -25.38 -7.36 -12.55
N ASN A 182 -25.60 -8.07 -13.66
CA ASN A 182 -25.24 -7.55 -14.99
C ASN A 182 -26.14 -6.37 -15.33
N THR A 183 -25.79 -5.20 -14.82
CA THR A 183 -26.48 -3.96 -15.13
C THR A 183 -26.02 -3.47 -16.48
N GLU A 184 -26.71 -3.90 -17.55
CA GLU A 184 -26.60 -3.19 -18.80
C GLU A 184 -27.18 -1.79 -18.62
N LYS A 185 -26.47 -0.77 -19.09
CA LYS A 185 -27.05 0.56 -19.25
C LYS A 185 -28.25 0.41 -20.17
N GLY A 186 -29.44 0.47 -19.64
CA GLY A 186 -30.67 0.48 -20.46
C GLY A 186 -30.72 1.69 -21.39
N THR A 187 -31.86 2.36 -21.41
CA THR A 187 -32.05 3.59 -22.22
C THR A 187 -31.39 4.83 -21.63
N VAL A 188 -30.90 4.76 -20.39
CA VAL A 188 -30.28 5.91 -19.71
C VAL A 188 -28.89 6.16 -20.30
N LYS A 189 -28.66 7.39 -20.76
CA LYS A 189 -27.35 7.85 -21.24
C LYS A 189 -26.68 8.70 -20.18
N THR A 190 -25.38 8.44 -19.99
CA THR A 190 -24.52 9.22 -19.08
C THR A 190 -23.66 10.18 -19.90
N ILE A 191 -23.68 11.45 -19.50
CA ILE A 191 -22.94 12.52 -20.17
C ILE A 191 -21.94 13.09 -19.18
N CYS A 192 -20.69 13.23 -19.62
CA CYS A 192 -19.65 13.95 -18.91
C CYS A 192 -19.36 15.28 -19.60
N TYR A 193 -19.13 16.33 -18.82
CA TYR A 193 -18.67 17.63 -19.29
C TYR A 193 -17.25 17.86 -18.75
N ILE A 194 -16.28 18.14 -19.64
CA ILE A 194 -14.88 18.31 -19.28
C ILE A 194 -14.38 19.64 -19.80
N GLU A 195 -13.77 20.39 -18.89
CA GLU A 195 -13.02 21.60 -19.23
C GLU A 195 -11.55 21.23 -19.46
N VAL A 196 -11.06 21.36 -20.70
CA VAL A 196 -9.71 20.93 -21.11
C VAL A 196 -8.58 21.70 -20.46
N ASN A 197 -8.84 22.86 -19.88
CA ASN A 197 -7.82 23.63 -19.18
C ASN A 197 -7.42 23.03 -17.85
N ASN A 198 -8.29 22.21 -17.24
CA ASN A 198 -8.12 21.69 -15.89
C ASN A 198 -8.01 20.16 -15.84
N GLU A 199 -8.53 19.47 -16.86
CA GLU A 199 -8.68 18.02 -16.84
C GLU A 199 -8.15 17.35 -18.12
N ASN A 200 -7.59 16.15 -17.95
CA ASN A 200 -7.21 15.34 -19.10
C ASN A 200 -8.42 14.54 -19.61
N ILE A 201 -8.85 14.83 -20.85
CA ILE A 201 -9.97 14.14 -21.48
C ILE A 201 -9.78 12.60 -21.52
N LEU A 202 -8.56 12.11 -21.61
CA LEU A 202 -8.29 10.68 -21.67
C LEU A 202 -8.73 9.94 -20.41
N ASN A 203 -8.77 10.63 -19.26
CA ASN A 203 -9.22 10.05 -18.00
C ASN A 203 -10.67 9.56 -18.08
N THR A 204 -11.50 10.10 -18.95
CA THR A 204 -12.89 9.63 -19.11
C THR A 204 -13.00 8.22 -19.65
N GLY A 205 -12.03 7.78 -20.44
CA GLY A 205 -11.95 6.43 -20.97
C GLY A 205 -11.60 5.38 -19.93
N GLU A 206 -11.02 5.80 -18.79
CA GLU A 206 -10.66 4.92 -17.68
C GLU A 206 -11.85 4.56 -16.80
N TYR A 207 -12.94 5.35 -16.86
CA TYR A 207 -14.18 5.05 -16.14
C TYR A 207 -14.97 3.99 -16.89
N THR A 208 -14.87 2.76 -16.45
CA THR A 208 -15.62 1.62 -16.98
C THR A 208 -16.60 1.09 -15.94
N MET A 209 -17.68 0.47 -16.43
CA MET A 209 -18.60 -0.25 -15.57
C MET A 209 -17.94 -1.55 -15.12
N GLU A 210 -17.84 -1.75 -13.81
CA GLU A 210 -17.11 -2.85 -13.20
C GLU A 210 -17.50 -4.23 -13.74
N ASN A 211 -18.77 -4.46 -14.01
CA ASN A 211 -19.26 -5.77 -14.44
C ASN A 211 -19.12 -6.04 -15.93
N SER A 212 -19.30 -5.03 -16.77
CA SER A 212 -19.34 -5.19 -18.23
C SER A 212 -18.07 -4.73 -18.92
N GLY A 213 -17.20 -3.98 -18.22
CA GLY A 213 -16.04 -3.33 -18.81
C GLY A 213 -16.38 -2.24 -19.84
N LYS A 214 -17.69 -1.98 -20.07
CA LYS A 214 -18.14 -0.93 -21.00
C LYS A 214 -17.85 0.45 -20.42
N PRO A 215 -17.58 1.47 -21.27
CA PRO A 215 -17.39 2.84 -20.80
C PRO A 215 -18.57 3.33 -19.95
N PHE A 216 -18.27 4.02 -18.85
CA PHE A 216 -19.31 4.60 -17.99
C PHE A 216 -20.00 5.77 -18.67
N PHE A 217 -19.26 6.62 -19.39
CA PHE A 217 -19.82 7.75 -20.13
C PHE A 217 -20.15 7.36 -21.56
N ASP A 218 -21.38 7.67 -21.98
CA ASP A 218 -21.82 7.48 -23.38
C ASP A 218 -21.44 8.67 -24.26
N ILE A 219 -21.38 9.86 -23.66
CA ILE A 219 -21.09 11.11 -24.36
C ILE A 219 -20.14 11.91 -23.48
N VAL A 220 -19.08 12.41 -24.09
CA VAL A 220 -18.15 13.35 -23.44
C VAL A 220 -18.21 14.67 -24.19
N ASN A 221 -18.68 15.71 -23.53
CA ASN A 221 -18.66 17.07 -24.03
C ASN A 221 -17.40 17.78 -23.52
N VAL A 222 -16.59 18.23 -24.45
CA VAL A 222 -15.34 18.92 -24.18
C VAL A 222 -15.53 20.41 -24.49
N PHE A 223 -15.18 21.25 -23.55
CA PHE A 223 -15.19 22.69 -23.74
C PHE A 223 -13.93 23.34 -23.20
N ALA A 224 -13.57 24.48 -23.74
CA ALA A 224 -12.53 25.37 -23.24
C ALA A 224 -13.21 26.66 -22.80
N ALA A 225 -12.88 27.14 -21.58
CA ALA A 225 -13.31 28.43 -21.06
C ALA A 225 -12.25 29.51 -21.33
#